data_98a57764d475052104b7a1fbbe882caf
#
_entry.id   98a57764d475052104b7a1fbbe882caf
#
_cell.length_a   1.000
_cell.length_b   1.000
_cell.length_c   1.000
_cell.angle_alpha   90.00
_cell.angle_beta   90.00
_cell.angle_gamma   90.00
#
_symmetry.space_group_name_H-M   'P 1'
#
loop_
_entity.id
_entity.type
_entity.pdbx_description
1 polymer ?
#
loop_
_entity_poly.entity_id
_entity_poly.type
_entity_poly.pdbx_seq_one_letter_code
_entity_poly.pdbx_strand_id
1 'polypeptide(L)'
;AANNVAIPLIAAHMFVFYFGILADDTPPVGLAAYAAAAISKGDPIGTGVQGFIYDIRTAVLPFLFIFNTQLLMIGIDNVFSFVLVVISSIIAILLFAAATQGYWLVKSRWWETLLLLLVAFMLFRPGYFWNKIDPPYENLPGTQIFEIAESMSPGQSIRFVVEGETLEGVQRSYTFLLPLADGISGMESINNTGLYLDD
;
A
#
# COMPACT_ATOMS: atom_id res chain seq x y z
N ALA A 1 -17.23 8.82 -6.41
CA ALA A 1 -16.98 7.77 -5.44
C ALA A 1 -15.69 8.12 -4.71
N ALA A 2 -15.77 8.68 -3.50
CA ALA A 2 -14.63 8.84 -2.63
C ALA A 2 -14.31 7.45 -2.07
N ASN A 3 -13.31 6.78 -2.64
CA ASN A 3 -12.74 5.59 -2.05
C ASN A 3 -12.22 6.01 -0.67
N ASN A 4 -12.93 5.64 0.38
CA ASN A 4 -12.42 5.71 1.75
C ASN A 4 -11.26 4.71 1.85
N VAL A 5 -10.08 5.14 1.45
CA VAL A 5 -8.86 4.39 1.70
C VAL A 5 -8.60 4.49 3.20
N ALA A 6 -9.05 3.49 3.95
CA ALA A 6 -8.72 3.38 5.36
C ALA A 6 -7.20 3.15 5.45
N ILE A 7 -6.46 4.21 5.75
CA ILE A 7 -5.02 4.12 5.95
C ILE A 7 -4.78 3.44 7.30
N PRO A 8 -4.10 2.29 7.36
CA PRO A 8 -3.77 1.65 8.62
C PRO A 8 -2.95 2.59 9.52
N LEU A 9 -3.25 2.59 10.80
CA LEU A 9 -2.59 3.47 11.77
C LEU A 9 -1.06 3.31 11.74
N ILE A 10 -0.57 2.08 11.56
CA ILE A 10 0.86 1.80 11.45
C ILE A 10 1.48 2.45 10.21
N ALA A 11 0.76 2.49 9.06
CA ALA A 11 1.26 3.16 7.86
C ALA A 11 1.39 4.67 8.08
N ALA A 12 0.43 5.30 8.79
CA ALA A 12 0.50 6.70 9.14
C ALA A 12 1.67 7.00 10.10
N HIS A 13 1.92 6.15 11.11
CA HIS A 13 3.06 6.30 12.00
C HIS A 13 4.40 6.12 11.25
N MET A 14 4.50 5.12 10.39
CA MET A 14 5.70 4.92 9.56
C MET A 14 5.95 6.11 8.64
N PHE A 15 4.89 6.71 8.09
CA PHE A 15 5.02 7.93 7.29
C PHE A 15 5.68 9.06 8.07
N VAL A 16 5.17 9.37 9.25
CA VAL A 16 5.72 10.43 10.11
C VAL A 16 7.15 10.11 10.54
N PHE A 17 7.42 8.85 10.92
CA PHE A 17 8.72 8.40 11.36
C PHE A 17 9.81 8.56 10.29
N TYR A 18 9.54 8.11 9.05
CA TYR A 18 10.49 8.21 7.96
C TYR A 18 10.77 9.66 7.55
N PHE A 19 9.74 10.52 7.54
CA PHE A 19 9.95 11.94 7.28
C PHE A 19 10.71 12.63 8.40
N GLY A 20 10.55 12.20 9.64
CA GLY A 20 11.36 12.68 10.77
C GLY A 20 12.84 12.34 10.61
N ILE A 21 13.18 11.12 10.17
CA ILE A 21 14.57 10.70 9.91
C ILE A 21 15.17 11.48 8.73
N LEU A 22 14.42 11.66 7.65
CA LEU A 22 14.88 12.40 6.47
C LEU A 22 15.28 13.84 6.79
N ALA A 23 14.73 14.46 7.82
CA ALA A 23 15.07 15.80 8.23
C ALA A 23 16.55 15.96 8.61
N ASP A 24 17.17 14.90 9.15
CA ASP A 24 18.57 14.91 9.55
C ASP A 24 19.56 14.94 8.37
N ASP A 25 19.13 14.45 7.19
CA ASP A 25 19.94 14.39 5.98
C ASP A 25 19.56 15.44 4.94
N THR A 26 18.43 16.15 5.17
CA THR A 26 17.91 17.12 4.20
C THR A 26 18.47 18.52 4.43
N PRO A 27 19.16 19.15 3.44
CA PRO A 27 19.57 20.54 3.54
C PRO A 27 18.34 21.49 3.63
N PRO A 28 18.43 22.59 4.38
CA PRO A 28 19.60 23.12 5.10
C PRO A 28 19.77 22.60 6.54
N VAL A 29 18.87 21.78 7.04
CA VAL A 29 18.90 21.30 8.44
C VAL A 29 19.99 20.25 8.65
N GLY A 30 20.06 19.25 7.81
CA GLY A 30 21.04 18.18 7.63
C GLY A 30 22.15 17.99 8.68
N LEU A 31 21.81 17.72 9.94
CA LEU A 31 22.81 17.59 11.01
C LEU A 31 23.84 16.49 10.70
N ALA A 32 23.40 15.36 10.14
CA ALA A 32 24.28 14.27 9.75
C ALA A 32 25.25 14.72 8.62
N ALA A 33 24.78 15.51 7.66
CA ALA A 33 25.59 16.04 6.59
C ALA A 33 26.65 17.01 7.10
N TYR A 34 26.32 17.88 8.05
CA TYR A 34 27.30 18.78 8.69
C TYR A 34 28.36 18.00 9.45
N ALA A 35 27.97 16.96 10.20
CA ALA A 35 28.90 16.11 10.91
C ALA A 35 29.84 15.36 9.94
N ALA A 36 29.30 14.79 8.88
CA ALA A 36 30.09 14.12 7.85
C ALA A 36 31.06 15.07 7.13
N ALA A 37 30.62 16.28 6.81
CA ALA A 37 31.47 17.32 6.21
C ALA A 37 32.58 17.76 7.14
N ALA A 38 32.33 17.88 8.43
CA ALA A 38 33.35 18.21 9.45
C ALA A 38 34.46 17.15 9.50
N ILE A 39 34.10 15.86 9.40
CA ILE A 39 35.05 14.74 9.39
C ILE A 39 35.84 14.70 8.07
N SER A 40 35.14 14.81 6.93
CA SER A 40 35.75 14.74 5.61
C SER A 40 36.48 16.03 5.20
N LYS A 41 36.28 17.14 5.94
CA LYS A 41 36.73 18.51 5.59
C LYS A 41 36.16 18.97 4.25
N GLY A 42 34.97 18.46 3.88
CA GLY A 42 34.27 18.83 2.66
C GLY A 42 33.31 19.99 2.87
N ASP A 43 32.65 20.41 1.76
CA ASP A 43 31.60 21.44 1.82
C ASP A 43 30.33 20.80 2.46
N PRO A 44 29.76 21.39 3.55
CA PRO A 44 28.61 20.87 4.22
C PRO A 44 27.35 20.79 3.34
N ILE A 45 27.12 21.83 2.53
CA ILE A 45 25.93 21.89 1.67
C ILE A 45 26.03 20.85 0.56
N GLY A 46 27.18 20.76 -0.10
CA GLY A 46 27.46 19.76 -1.12
C GLY A 46 27.35 18.33 -0.57
N THR A 47 27.83 18.11 0.66
CA THR A 47 27.70 16.81 1.35
C THR A 47 26.22 16.48 1.62
N GLY A 48 25.43 17.46 2.07
CA GLY A 48 24.00 17.29 2.32
C GLY A 48 23.22 17.02 1.04
N VAL A 49 23.49 17.73 -0.04
CA VAL A 49 22.86 17.48 -1.35
C VAL A 49 23.17 16.07 -1.84
N GLN A 50 24.42 15.61 -1.70
CA GLN A 50 24.81 14.27 -2.09
C GLN A 50 24.15 13.20 -1.20
N GLY A 51 24.07 13.44 0.10
CA GLY A 51 23.34 12.58 1.05
C GLY A 51 21.87 12.44 0.67
N PHE A 52 21.19 13.56 0.43
CA PHE A 52 19.78 13.57 0.02
C PHE A 52 19.53 12.80 -1.29
N ILE A 53 20.44 12.89 -2.28
CA ILE A 53 20.33 12.10 -3.52
C ILE A 53 20.39 10.60 -3.22
N TYR A 54 21.20 10.19 -2.26
CA TYR A 54 21.22 8.77 -1.84
C TYR A 54 19.98 8.39 -1.04
N ASP A 55 19.42 9.32 -0.28
CA ASP A 55 18.27 9.09 0.61
C ASP A 55 16.90 9.27 -0.05
N ILE A 56 16.85 9.66 -1.32
CA ILE A 56 15.58 9.84 -2.05
C ILE A 56 14.73 8.55 -2.04
N ARG A 57 15.35 7.38 -1.91
CA ARG A 57 14.69 6.09 -1.75
C ARG A 57 13.90 6.02 -0.45
N THR A 58 14.49 6.52 0.62
CA THR A 58 13.88 6.58 1.95
C THR A 58 12.67 7.53 1.94
N ALA A 59 12.71 8.59 1.14
CA ALA A 59 11.60 9.51 0.97
C ALA A 59 10.38 8.86 0.27
N VAL A 60 10.59 7.89 -0.60
CA VAL A 60 9.51 7.22 -1.35
C VAL A 60 8.85 6.10 -0.53
N LEU A 61 9.58 5.42 0.35
CA LEU A 61 9.08 4.30 1.15
C LEU A 61 7.79 4.61 1.95
N PRO A 62 7.65 5.75 2.65
CA PRO A 62 6.44 6.07 3.39
C PRO A 62 5.17 6.10 2.53
N PHE A 63 5.29 6.62 1.31
CA PHE A 63 4.17 6.60 0.37
C PHE A 63 3.82 5.18 -0.06
N LEU A 64 4.83 4.32 -0.26
CA LEU A 64 4.59 2.93 -0.62
C LEU A 64 3.85 2.18 0.50
N PHE A 65 4.12 2.45 1.77
CA PHE A 65 3.39 1.85 2.89
C PHE A 65 1.91 2.24 2.93
N ILE A 66 1.57 3.46 2.50
CA ILE A 66 0.18 3.90 2.39
C ILE A 66 -0.53 3.19 1.23
N PHE A 67 0.13 3.08 0.08
CA PHE A 67 -0.48 2.52 -1.12
C PHE A 67 -0.41 1.00 -1.21
N ASN A 68 0.53 0.38 -0.49
CA ASN A 68 0.70 -1.07 -0.43
C ASN A 68 0.97 -1.53 1.00
N THR A 69 -0.09 -1.84 1.71
CA THR A 69 -0.03 -2.29 3.11
C THR A 69 0.62 -3.66 3.29
N GLN A 70 0.73 -4.45 2.22
CA GLN A 70 1.44 -5.74 2.24
C GLN A 70 2.93 -5.58 2.56
N LEU A 71 3.53 -4.42 2.24
CA LEU A 71 4.90 -4.09 2.66
C LEU A 71 5.05 -3.98 4.19
N LEU A 72 3.95 -3.73 4.89
CA LEU A 72 3.85 -3.73 6.36
C LEU A 72 3.35 -5.07 6.91
N MET A 73 3.34 -6.12 6.11
CA MET A 73 2.86 -7.47 6.46
C MET A 73 1.35 -7.50 6.83
N ILE A 74 0.57 -6.53 6.36
CA ILE A 74 -0.88 -6.48 6.60
C ILE A 74 -1.61 -7.13 5.44
N GLY A 75 -2.53 -8.07 5.76
CA GLY A 75 -3.35 -8.76 4.76
C GLY A 75 -2.58 -9.85 4.00
N ILE A 76 -1.64 -10.51 4.65
CA ILE A 76 -0.93 -11.67 4.10
C ILE A 76 -1.40 -12.92 4.83
N ASP A 77 -2.17 -13.76 4.14
CA ASP A 77 -2.85 -14.91 4.75
C ASP A 77 -2.07 -16.22 4.59
N ASN A 78 -1.06 -16.26 3.70
CA ASN A 78 -0.30 -17.48 3.45
C ASN A 78 1.21 -17.23 3.26
N VAL A 79 2.00 -18.28 3.54
CA VAL A 79 3.47 -18.23 3.45
C VAL A 79 3.97 -17.97 2.04
N PHE A 80 3.26 -18.44 1.03
CA PHE A 80 3.65 -18.22 -0.37
C PHE A 80 3.53 -16.74 -0.75
N SER A 81 2.42 -16.10 -0.40
CA SER A 81 2.23 -14.65 -0.59
C SER A 81 3.28 -13.84 0.17
N PHE A 82 3.61 -14.25 1.41
CA PHE A 82 4.68 -13.62 2.20
C PHE A 82 6.01 -13.64 1.46
N VAL A 83 6.44 -14.80 0.99
CA VAL A 83 7.71 -14.96 0.26
C VAL A 83 7.71 -14.13 -1.02
N LEU A 84 6.60 -14.11 -1.77
CA LEU A 84 6.48 -13.28 -2.97
C LEU A 84 6.60 -11.79 -2.66
N VAL A 85 5.93 -11.29 -1.62
CA VAL A 85 6.01 -9.88 -1.21
C VAL A 85 7.44 -9.52 -0.82
N VAL A 86 8.13 -10.36 -0.05
CA VAL A 86 9.52 -10.12 0.36
C VAL A 86 10.45 -10.07 -0.84
N ILE A 87 10.38 -11.07 -1.72
CA ILE A 87 11.25 -11.14 -2.92
C ILE A 87 10.99 -9.96 -3.86
N SER A 88 9.72 -9.68 -4.16
CA SER A 88 9.37 -8.57 -5.05
C SER A 88 9.81 -7.22 -4.48
N SER A 89 9.68 -7.02 -3.17
CA SER A 89 10.12 -5.80 -2.49
C SER A 89 11.63 -5.62 -2.54
N ILE A 90 12.41 -6.68 -2.31
CA ILE A 90 13.88 -6.64 -2.42
C ILE A 90 14.29 -6.26 -3.85
N ILE A 91 13.71 -6.91 -4.86
CA ILE A 91 14.01 -6.61 -6.26
C ILE A 91 13.61 -5.17 -6.59
N ALA A 92 12.43 -4.73 -6.16
CA ALA A 92 11.94 -3.37 -6.39
C ALA A 92 12.88 -2.31 -5.81
N ILE A 93 13.36 -2.50 -4.57
CA ILE A 93 14.30 -1.57 -3.91
C ILE A 93 15.64 -1.54 -4.66
N LEU A 94 16.17 -2.69 -5.08
CA LEU A 94 17.41 -2.76 -5.85
C LEU A 94 17.29 -2.04 -7.20
N LEU A 95 16.20 -2.26 -7.94
CA LEU A 95 15.94 -1.58 -9.21
C LEU A 95 15.75 -0.07 -9.01
N PHE A 96 15.03 0.32 -7.97
CA PHE A 96 14.84 1.73 -7.62
C PHE A 96 16.17 2.40 -7.24
N ALA A 97 17.02 1.71 -6.48
CA ALA A 97 18.35 2.18 -6.16
C ALA A 97 19.22 2.37 -7.41
N ALA A 98 19.23 1.41 -8.31
CA ALA A 98 19.96 1.49 -9.56
C ALA A 98 19.46 2.64 -10.45
N ALA A 99 18.15 2.82 -10.53
CA ALA A 99 17.54 3.89 -11.30
C ALA A 99 17.91 5.27 -10.75
N THR A 100 17.79 5.50 -9.44
CA THR A 100 18.09 6.80 -8.82
C THR A 100 19.58 7.15 -8.87
N GLN A 101 20.46 6.15 -8.88
CA GLN A 101 21.90 6.35 -9.02
C GLN A 101 22.35 6.44 -10.48
N GLY A 102 21.49 6.09 -11.43
CA GLY A 102 21.85 6.05 -12.85
C GLY A 102 22.93 5.02 -13.19
N TYR A 103 23.02 3.96 -12.38
CA TYR A 103 24.05 2.92 -12.51
C TYR A 103 23.48 1.54 -12.16
N TRP A 104 23.59 0.61 -13.11
CA TRP A 104 23.30 -0.80 -12.92
C TRP A 104 24.38 -1.60 -13.64
N LEU A 105 25.39 -2.08 -12.93
CA LEU A 105 26.62 -2.72 -13.46
C LEU A 105 27.41 -1.82 -14.42
N VAL A 106 26.73 -1.01 -15.22
CA VAL A 106 27.28 0.03 -16.12
C VAL A 106 26.45 1.31 -15.95
N LYS A 107 26.97 2.43 -16.43
CA LYS A 107 26.26 3.73 -16.40
C LYS A 107 25.00 3.62 -17.25
N SER A 108 23.85 3.86 -16.62
CA SER A 108 22.54 3.80 -17.29
C SER A 108 22.29 5.01 -18.17
N ARG A 109 21.62 4.79 -19.31
CA ARG A 109 21.09 5.87 -20.14
C ARG A 109 19.80 6.41 -19.52
N TRP A 110 19.43 7.63 -19.84
CA TRP A 110 18.23 8.28 -19.25
C TRP A 110 16.94 7.49 -19.45
N TRP A 111 16.74 6.85 -20.59
CA TRP A 111 15.56 6.01 -20.85
C TRP A 111 15.60 4.66 -20.11
N GLU A 112 16.80 4.10 -19.86
CA GLU A 112 16.99 2.89 -19.04
C GLU A 112 16.63 3.20 -17.59
N THR A 113 17.02 4.36 -17.08
CA THR A 113 16.62 4.87 -15.75
C THR A 113 15.10 4.97 -15.63
N LEU A 114 14.42 5.53 -16.65
CA LEU A 114 12.97 5.62 -16.68
C LEU A 114 12.30 4.24 -16.67
N LEU A 115 12.80 3.30 -17.46
CA LEU A 115 12.32 1.92 -17.47
C LEU A 115 12.52 1.23 -16.12
N LEU A 116 13.69 1.38 -15.51
CA LEU A 116 13.97 0.81 -14.18
C LEU A 116 13.04 1.38 -13.11
N LEU A 117 12.78 2.68 -13.14
CA LEU A 117 11.80 3.32 -12.23
C LEU A 117 10.40 2.75 -12.44
N LEU A 118 9.96 2.63 -13.69
CA LEU A 118 8.64 2.09 -14.00
C LEU A 118 8.49 0.66 -13.48
N VAL A 119 9.48 -0.20 -13.76
CA VAL A 119 9.48 -1.60 -13.27
C VAL A 119 9.52 -1.65 -11.75
N ALA A 120 10.32 -0.81 -11.09
CA ALA A 120 10.38 -0.75 -9.64
C ALA A 120 9.01 -0.38 -9.04
N PHE A 121 8.33 0.64 -9.58
CA PHE A 121 6.99 1.03 -9.12
C PHE A 121 5.94 -0.06 -9.37
N MET A 122 6.02 -0.78 -10.49
CA MET A 122 5.15 -1.93 -10.75
C MET A 122 5.37 -3.05 -9.73
N LEU A 123 6.62 -3.33 -9.36
CA LEU A 123 6.96 -4.35 -8.37
C LEU A 123 6.58 -3.95 -6.93
N PHE A 124 6.61 -2.66 -6.60
CA PHE A 124 6.15 -2.20 -5.29
C PHE A 124 4.65 -2.40 -5.08
N ARG A 125 3.84 -2.50 -6.14
CA ARG A 125 2.40 -2.75 -6.07
C ARG A 125 1.95 -3.79 -7.09
N PRO A 126 2.42 -5.04 -6.97
CA PRO A 126 2.08 -6.09 -7.93
C PRO A 126 0.57 -6.36 -7.99
N GLY A 127 -0.12 -6.30 -6.85
CA GLY A 127 -1.56 -6.52 -6.76
C GLY A 127 -2.40 -5.54 -7.58
N TYR A 128 -1.94 -4.30 -7.79
CA TYR A 128 -2.70 -3.33 -8.59
C TYR A 128 -2.87 -3.78 -10.05
N PHE A 129 -1.79 -4.26 -10.65
CA PHE A 129 -1.82 -4.71 -12.03
C PHE A 129 -2.50 -6.07 -12.15
N TRP A 130 -2.26 -6.98 -11.19
CA TRP A 130 -2.88 -8.29 -11.16
C TRP A 130 -4.40 -8.20 -10.98
N ASN A 131 -4.87 -7.40 -10.05
CA ASN A 131 -6.31 -7.18 -9.81
C ASN A 131 -7.03 -6.50 -10.98
N LYS A 132 -6.30 -5.88 -11.90
CA LYS A 132 -6.88 -5.31 -13.12
C LYS A 132 -7.07 -6.36 -14.21
N ILE A 133 -6.23 -7.41 -14.22
CA ILE A 133 -6.28 -8.52 -15.16
C ILE A 133 -7.23 -9.60 -14.64
N ASP A 134 -7.13 -9.91 -13.36
CA ASP A 134 -7.91 -10.92 -12.65
C ASP A 134 -8.44 -10.27 -11.34
N PRO A 135 -9.61 -9.63 -11.40
CA PRO A 135 -10.17 -8.96 -10.24
C PRO A 135 -10.50 -10.00 -9.14
N PRO A 136 -10.01 -9.78 -7.90
CA PRO A 136 -10.21 -10.73 -6.81
C PRO A 136 -11.65 -10.81 -6.31
N TYR A 137 -12.51 -9.93 -6.81
CA TYR A 137 -13.94 -9.87 -6.46
C TYR A 137 -14.77 -9.72 -7.71
N GLU A 138 -15.81 -10.53 -7.83
CA GLU A 138 -16.85 -10.37 -8.80
C GLU A 138 -17.94 -9.47 -8.23
N ASN A 139 -18.32 -8.42 -8.96
CA ASN A 139 -19.40 -7.53 -8.56
C ASN A 139 -20.72 -8.14 -8.97
N LEU A 140 -21.46 -8.63 -8.00
CA LEU A 140 -22.80 -9.22 -8.19
C LEU A 140 -23.88 -8.22 -7.70
N PRO A 141 -25.09 -8.27 -8.24
CA PRO A 141 -26.19 -7.44 -7.77
C PRO A 141 -26.50 -7.73 -6.30
N GLY A 142 -26.84 -6.68 -5.53
CA GLY A 142 -27.18 -6.81 -4.11
C GLY A 142 -28.36 -7.76 -3.84
N THR A 143 -29.27 -7.92 -4.79
CA THR A 143 -30.40 -8.86 -4.73
C THR A 143 -29.99 -10.34 -4.57
N GLN A 144 -28.76 -10.69 -4.99
CA GLN A 144 -28.23 -12.06 -4.89
C GLN A 144 -27.48 -12.34 -3.60
N ILE A 145 -27.39 -11.35 -2.68
CA ILE A 145 -26.57 -11.47 -1.46
C ILE A 145 -26.99 -12.67 -0.58
N PHE A 146 -28.29 -12.93 -0.48
CA PHE A 146 -28.81 -14.03 0.32
C PHE A 146 -28.51 -15.38 -0.30
N GLU A 147 -28.66 -15.52 -1.62
CA GLU A 147 -28.35 -16.75 -2.37
C GLU A 147 -26.86 -17.08 -2.28
N ILE A 148 -26.02 -16.06 -2.40
CA ILE A 148 -24.58 -16.21 -2.27
C ILE A 148 -24.22 -16.62 -0.84
N ALA A 149 -24.80 -15.96 0.17
CA ALA A 149 -24.53 -16.26 1.57
C ALA A 149 -24.93 -17.68 1.97
N GLU A 150 -26.00 -18.24 1.37
CA GLU A 150 -26.41 -19.63 1.59
C GLU A 150 -25.51 -20.65 0.88
N SER A 151 -24.92 -20.27 -0.27
CA SER A 151 -24.03 -21.16 -1.03
C SER A 151 -22.61 -21.23 -0.47
N MET A 152 -22.23 -20.31 0.41
CA MET A 152 -20.88 -20.24 0.96
C MET A 152 -20.70 -21.19 2.14
N SER A 153 -19.46 -21.68 2.27
CA SER A 153 -19.08 -22.57 3.39
C SER A 153 -18.83 -21.77 4.67
N PRO A 154 -19.09 -22.37 5.86
CA PRO A 154 -18.74 -21.78 7.14
C PRO A 154 -17.26 -21.35 7.20
N GLY A 155 -16.98 -20.22 7.83
CA GLY A 155 -15.63 -19.67 7.92
C GLY A 155 -15.21 -18.79 6.74
N GLN A 156 -16.00 -18.71 5.68
CA GLN A 156 -15.82 -17.73 4.60
C GLN A 156 -16.40 -16.38 5.00
N SER A 157 -16.01 -15.32 4.29
CA SER A 157 -16.50 -13.96 4.53
C SER A 157 -17.11 -13.38 3.27
N ILE A 158 -18.28 -12.77 3.43
CA ILE A 158 -18.93 -12.02 2.35
C ILE A 158 -18.53 -10.55 2.46
N ARG A 159 -18.17 -9.97 1.32
CA ARG A 159 -17.89 -8.54 1.21
C ARG A 159 -19.00 -7.87 0.43
N PHE A 160 -19.66 -6.91 1.02
CA PHE A 160 -20.70 -6.14 0.35
C PHE A 160 -20.55 -4.65 0.60
N VAL A 161 -21.09 -3.86 -0.30
CA VAL A 161 -21.05 -2.40 -0.25
C VAL A 161 -22.48 -1.91 -0.05
N VAL A 162 -22.69 -1.14 1.00
CA VAL A 162 -23.95 -0.45 1.27
C VAL A 162 -23.80 1.00 0.87
N GLU A 163 -24.68 1.46 -0.01
CA GLU A 163 -24.78 2.86 -0.41
C GLU A 163 -25.98 3.48 0.30
N GLY A 164 -25.77 4.59 0.95
CA GLY A 164 -26.84 5.27 1.67
C GLY A 164 -26.54 6.75 1.89
N GLU A 165 -27.60 7.49 2.20
CA GLU A 165 -27.52 8.91 2.52
C GLU A 165 -27.31 9.07 4.01
N THR A 166 -26.32 9.88 4.40
CA THR A 166 -26.12 10.24 5.81
C THR A 166 -27.19 11.23 6.28
N LEU A 167 -27.34 11.39 7.60
CA LEU A 167 -28.24 12.38 8.20
C LEU A 167 -27.97 13.83 7.72
N GLU A 168 -26.82 14.07 7.13
CA GLU A 168 -26.40 15.36 6.57
C GLU A 168 -26.70 15.48 5.06
N GLY A 169 -27.38 14.49 4.45
CA GLY A 169 -27.74 14.49 3.05
C GLY A 169 -26.58 14.12 2.10
N VAL A 170 -25.49 13.53 2.63
CA VAL A 170 -24.33 13.15 1.82
C VAL A 170 -24.40 11.66 1.48
N GLN A 171 -24.37 11.33 0.20
CA GLN A 171 -24.28 9.96 -0.26
C GLN A 171 -22.92 9.36 0.13
N ARG A 172 -22.94 8.26 0.86
CA ARG A 172 -21.74 7.50 1.25
C ARG A 172 -21.90 6.02 0.96
N SER A 173 -20.81 5.40 0.55
CA SER A 173 -20.70 3.95 0.41
C SER A 173 -19.83 3.38 1.52
N TYR A 174 -20.32 2.35 2.20
CA TYR A 174 -19.61 1.64 3.25
C TYR A 174 -19.38 0.21 2.80
N THR A 175 -18.14 -0.25 2.93
CA THR A 175 -17.80 -1.65 2.65
C THR A 175 -17.81 -2.43 3.96
N PHE A 176 -18.61 -3.48 4.01
CA PHE A 176 -18.69 -4.40 5.14
C PHE A 176 -18.06 -5.75 4.75
N LEU A 177 -17.37 -6.36 5.69
CA LEU A 177 -16.89 -7.73 5.61
C LEU A 177 -17.59 -8.51 6.72
N LEU A 178 -18.48 -9.42 6.33
CA LEU A 178 -19.26 -10.25 7.25
C LEU A 178 -18.67 -11.66 7.24
N PRO A 179 -18.03 -12.10 8.33
CA PRO A 179 -17.65 -13.50 8.48
C PRO A 179 -18.91 -14.35 8.71
N LEU A 180 -19.05 -15.42 7.95
CA LEU A 180 -20.11 -16.39 8.16
C LEU A 180 -19.74 -17.31 9.33
N ALA A 181 -20.50 -17.20 10.42
CA ALA A 181 -20.24 -17.98 11.63
C ALA A 181 -20.63 -19.47 11.43
N ASP A 182 -19.89 -20.35 12.09
CA ASP A 182 -20.22 -21.77 12.11
C ASP A 182 -21.58 -22.01 12.77
N GLY A 183 -22.46 -22.74 12.08
CA GLY A 183 -23.76 -23.15 12.61
C GLY A 183 -24.89 -22.13 12.44
N ILE A 184 -24.65 -20.99 11.81
CA ILE A 184 -25.68 -19.98 11.49
C ILE A 184 -25.82 -19.90 9.97
N SER A 185 -27.05 -19.81 9.45
CA SER A 185 -27.25 -19.65 8.00
C SER A 185 -26.73 -18.29 7.54
N GLY A 186 -26.28 -18.22 6.28
CA GLY A 186 -25.78 -16.96 5.70
C GLY A 186 -26.83 -15.84 5.77
N MET A 187 -28.11 -16.17 5.57
CA MET A 187 -29.23 -15.25 5.68
C MET A 187 -29.38 -14.71 7.11
N GLU A 188 -29.29 -15.58 8.12
CA GLU A 188 -29.39 -15.17 9.53
C GLU A 188 -28.18 -14.30 9.95
N SER A 189 -27.00 -14.59 9.41
CA SER A 189 -25.81 -13.76 9.63
C SER A 189 -25.98 -12.35 9.08
N ILE A 190 -26.60 -12.19 7.90
CA ILE A 190 -26.89 -10.88 7.31
C ILE A 190 -27.97 -10.14 8.12
N ASN A 191 -29.06 -10.81 8.48
CA ASN A 191 -30.13 -10.20 9.27
C ASN A 191 -29.66 -9.70 10.65
N ASN A 192 -28.71 -10.40 11.26
CA ASN A 192 -28.12 -10.00 12.54
C ASN A 192 -27.27 -8.71 12.43
N THR A 193 -26.91 -8.26 11.23
CA THR A 193 -26.26 -6.96 11.05
C THR A 193 -27.20 -5.76 11.15
N GLY A 194 -28.53 -6.00 11.16
CA GLY A 194 -29.55 -4.95 11.14
C GLY A 194 -29.71 -4.26 9.79
N LEU A 195 -29.13 -4.80 8.74
CA LEU A 195 -29.32 -4.34 7.37
C LEU A 195 -30.55 -5.01 6.77
N TYR A 196 -31.43 -4.21 6.23
CA TYR A 196 -32.63 -4.64 5.49
C TYR A 196 -32.45 -4.22 4.03
N LEU A 197 -32.78 -5.12 3.10
CA LEU A 197 -32.90 -4.76 1.71
C LEU A 197 -34.27 -4.11 1.52
N ASP A 198 -34.28 -2.86 1.07
CA ASP A 198 -35.48 -2.22 0.54
C ASP A 198 -35.71 -2.74 -0.90
N ASP A 199 -36.92 -3.23 -1.17
CA ASP A 199 -37.37 -3.73 -2.47
C ASP A 199 -37.47 -2.62 -3.53
#